data_4bcc156a82168b994e12eae88bea7475
#
_entry.id   4bcc156a82168b994e12eae88bea7475
#
_cell.length_a   1.000
_cell.length_b   1.000
_cell.length_c   1.000
_cell.angle_alpha   90.00
_cell.angle_beta   90.00
_cell.angle_gamma   90.00
#
_symmetry.space_group_name_H-M   'P 1'
#
loop_
_entity.id
_entity.type
_entity.pdbx_description
1 polymer ?
#
loop_
_entity_poly.entity_id
_entity_poly.type
_entity_poly.pdbx_seq_one_letter_code
_entity_poly.pdbx_strand_id
1 'polypeptide(L)'
;MLRIVRTDLFVADVDEQIHWYLEETGLEEIFAVELTQRFAAAVEETLEFLCRTPGAGRRRAVRFSDLTGYRGFNVFEPFGRFRVYYRVIGEELHAERLLEGHRLAASDDR
;
A
#
# COMPACT_ATOMS: atom_id res chain seq x y z
N MET A 1 15.31 -1.49 13.13
CA MET A 1 14.59 -1.36 11.88
C MET A 1 14.20 -2.72 11.34
N LEU A 2 12.94 -2.89 10.99
CA LEU A 2 12.43 -4.16 10.50
C LEU A 2 12.86 -4.39 9.05
N ARG A 3 12.88 -5.66 8.64
CA ARG A 3 13.08 -6.01 7.23
C ARG A 3 11.71 -6.06 6.54
N ILE A 4 11.68 -5.62 5.29
CA ILE A 4 10.45 -5.65 4.50
C ILE A 4 10.31 -6.98 3.80
N VAL A 5 9.14 -7.60 3.95
CA VAL A 5 8.73 -8.77 3.17
C VAL A 5 7.48 -8.37 2.38
N ARG A 6 7.54 -8.47 1.07
CA ARG A 6 6.40 -8.15 0.21
C ARG A 6 5.74 -9.45 -0.21
N THR A 7 4.45 -9.59 0.10
CA THR A 7 3.72 -10.78 -0.33
C THR A 7 3.47 -10.72 -1.83
N ASP A 8 3.17 -11.85 -2.42
CA ASP A 8 2.83 -11.91 -3.84
C ASP A 8 1.62 -11.04 -4.17
N LEU A 9 0.64 -10.99 -3.26
CA LEU A 9 -0.54 -10.15 -3.47
C LEU A 9 -0.19 -8.67 -3.43
N PHE A 10 0.70 -8.27 -2.52
CA PHE A 10 1.15 -6.89 -2.44
C PHE A 10 1.85 -6.48 -3.75
N VAL A 11 2.74 -7.32 -4.23
CA VAL A 11 3.46 -7.06 -5.49
C VAL A 11 2.47 -6.95 -6.64
N ALA A 12 1.50 -7.86 -6.70
CA ALA A 12 0.47 -7.82 -7.74
C ALA A 12 -0.38 -6.54 -7.67
N ASP A 13 -0.71 -6.09 -6.45
CA ASP A 13 -1.47 -4.85 -6.27
C ASP A 13 -0.71 -3.65 -6.81
N VAL A 14 0.59 -3.57 -6.53
CA VAL A 14 1.43 -2.48 -7.02
C VAL A 14 1.54 -2.54 -8.54
N ASP A 15 1.78 -3.72 -9.09
CA ASP A 15 1.92 -3.90 -10.54
C ASP A 15 0.63 -3.54 -11.27
N GLU A 16 -0.52 -3.89 -10.70
CA GLU A 16 -1.81 -3.55 -11.29
C GLU A 16 -1.99 -2.04 -11.36
N GLN A 17 -1.60 -1.32 -10.31
CA GLN A 17 -1.72 0.13 -10.29
C GLN A 17 -0.76 0.78 -11.28
N ILE A 18 0.45 0.26 -11.40
CA ILE A 18 1.42 0.74 -12.38
C ILE A 18 0.88 0.54 -13.79
N HIS A 19 0.34 -0.64 -14.06
CA HIS A 19 -0.27 -0.93 -15.36
C HIS A 19 -1.39 0.08 -15.67
N TRP A 20 -2.23 0.36 -14.67
CA TRP A 20 -3.31 1.32 -14.85
C TRP A 20 -2.78 2.71 -15.23
N TYR A 21 -1.73 3.18 -14.55
CA TYR A 21 -1.12 4.47 -14.88
C TYR A 21 -0.58 4.51 -16.31
N LEU A 22 0.03 3.41 -16.74
CA LEU A 22 0.67 3.37 -18.07
C LEU A 22 -0.33 3.17 -19.20
N GLU A 23 -1.39 2.41 -18.98
CA GLU A 23 -2.26 1.95 -20.06
C GLU A 23 -3.65 2.58 -20.06
N GLU A 24 -4.16 2.98 -18.89
CA GLU A 24 -5.57 3.29 -18.74
C GLU A 24 -5.87 4.77 -18.52
N THR A 25 -4.86 5.58 -18.16
CA THR A 25 -5.11 6.98 -17.80
C THR A 25 -5.30 7.90 -19.00
N GLY A 26 -4.84 7.51 -20.18
CA GLY A 26 -4.86 8.36 -21.33
C GLY A 26 -3.79 9.45 -21.33
N LEU A 27 -2.90 9.44 -20.35
CA LEU A 27 -1.77 10.38 -20.30
C LEU A 27 -0.75 10.08 -21.39
N GLU A 28 -0.02 11.11 -21.81
CA GLU A 28 1.13 10.88 -22.69
C GLU A 28 2.13 9.99 -21.96
N GLU A 29 2.84 9.18 -22.74
CA GLU A 29 3.75 8.17 -22.19
C GLU A 29 4.75 8.75 -21.20
N ILE A 30 5.34 9.89 -21.51
CA ILE A 30 6.36 10.50 -20.64
C ILE A 30 5.77 10.86 -19.27
N PHE A 31 4.54 11.36 -19.25
CA PHE A 31 3.87 11.72 -17.99
C PHE A 31 3.41 10.49 -17.24
N ALA A 32 2.98 9.45 -17.96
CA ALA A 32 2.57 8.20 -17.34
C ALA A 32 3.76 7.50 -16.67
N VAL A 33 4.91 7.50 -17.33
CA VAL A 33 6.14 6.92 -16.76
C VAL A 33 6.58 7.70 -15.53
N GLU A 34 6.56 9.03 -15.60
CA GLU A 34 6.93 9.85 -14.45
C GLU A 34 6.00 9.60 -13.26
N LEU A 35 4.70 9.54 -13.50
CA LEU A 35 3.72 9.27 -12.46
C LEU A 35 3.96 7.92 -11.82
N THR A 36 4.24 6.91 -12.64
CA THR A 36 4.56 5.56 -12.17
C THR A 36 5.78 5.57 -11.25
N GLN A 37 6.83 6.29 -11.65
CA GLN A 37 8.05 6.36 -10.85
C GLN A 37 7.80 7.05 -9.51
N ARG A 38 7.01 8.12 -9.51
CA ARG A 38 6.67 8.84 -8.29
C ARG A 38 5.82 7.98 -7.36
N PHE A 39 4.89 7.23 -7.93
CA PHE A 39 4.05 6.30 -7.16
C PHE A 39 4.91 5.22 -6.50
N ALA A 40 5.78 4.58 -7.29
CA ALA A 40 6.64 3.53 -6.76
C ALA A 40 7.55 4.05 -5.65
N ALA A 41 8.12 5.26 -5.84
CA ALA A 41 8.96 5.87 -4.81
C ALA A 41 8.19 6.14 -3.53
N ALA A 42 6.95 6.65 -3.64
CA ALA A 42 6.13 6.92 -2.48
C ALA A 42 5.79 5.65 -1.71
N VAL A 43 5.50 4.56 -2.42
CA VAL A 43 5.25 3.27 -1.79
C VAL A 43 6.49 2.81 -1.01
N GLU A 44 7.67 2.88 -1.64
CA GLU A 44 8.89 2.44 -0.97
C GLU A 44 9.24 3.31 0.23
N GLU A 45 9.07 4.61 0.13
CA GLU A 45 9.30 5.52 1.26
C GLU A 45 8.35 5.25 2.41
N THR A 46 7.10 4.93 2.08
CA THR A 46 6.11 4.58 3.09
C THR A 46 6.51 3.30 3.81
N LEU A 47 6.94 2.28 3.07
CA LEU A 47 7.38 1.02 3.68
C LEU A 47 8.61 1.23 4.57
N GLU A 48 9.57 2.04 4.13
CA GLU A 48 10.75 2.33 4.93
C GLU A 48 10.37 3.04 6.23
N PHE A 49 9.47 4.01 6.14
CA PHE A 49 8.95 4.70 7.32
C PHE A 49 8.33 3.70 8.30
N LEU A 50 7.50 2.80 7.79
CA LEU A 50 6.83 1.79 8.62
C LEU A 50 7.81 0.82 9.27
N CYS A 51 8.91 0.53 8.60
CA CYS A 51 9.95 -0.33 9.20
C CYS A 51 10.61 0.35 10.41
N ARG A 52 10.71 1.67 10.39
CA ARG A 52 11.25 2.43 11.51
C ARG A 52 10.20 2.72 12.57
N THR A 53 8.93 2.82 12.15
CA THR A 53 7.82 3.19 13.05
C THR A 53 6.64 2.26 12.80
N PRO A 54 6.79 0.97 13.15
CA PRO A 54 5.77 -0.02 12.78
C PRO A 54 4.42 0.19 13.46
N GLY A 55 4.37 0.93 14.54
CA GLY A 55 3.12 1.25 15.22
C GLY A 55 2.35 2.41 14.61
N ALA A 56 2.86 3.05 13.55
CA ALA A 56 2.21 4.22 12.96
C ALA A 56 0.86 3.88 12.33
N GLY A 57 0.72 2.70 11.75
CA GLY A 57 -0.54 2.28 11.14
C GLY A 57 -1.59 1.94 12.19
N ARG A 58 -2.85 2.19 11.85
CA ARG A 58 -3.95 1.84 12.74
C ARG A 58 -4.33 0.38 12.57
N ARG A 59 -4.68 -0.26 13.67
CA ARG A 59 -5.26 -1.59 13.61
C ARG A 59 -6.61 -1.50 12.93
N ARG A 60 -6.88 -2.46 12.06
CA ARG A 60 -8.11 -2.47 11.28
C ARG A 60 -8.95 -3.68 11.63
N ALA A 61 -10.23 -3.44 11.91
CA ALA A 61 -11.23 -4.48 12.06
C ALA A 61 -12.04 -4.50 10.78
N VAL A 62 -11.45 -5.04 9.72
CA VAL A 62 -12.12 -5.07 8.41
C VAL A 62 -13.01 -6.30 8.31
N ARG A 63 -13.99 -6.25 7.40
CA ARG A 63 -14.92 -7.36 7.22
C ARG A 63 -14.26 -8.61 6.66
N PHE A 64 -13.21 -8.42 5.87
CA PHE A 64 -12.53 -9.55 5.25
C PHE A 64 -11.60 -10.17 6.28
N SER A 65 -11.84 -11.42 6.60
CA SER A 65 -11.13 -12.10 7.68
C SER A 65 -9.63 -12.16 7.48
N ASP A 66 -9.19 -12.20 6.23
CA ASP A 66 -7.76 -12.28 5.93
C ASP A 66 -7.00 -10.99 6.25
N LEU A 67 -7.72 -9.88 6.47
CA LEU A 67 -7.10 -8.61 6.85
C LEU A 67 -7.41 -8.19 8.28
N THR A 68 -8.15 -9.01 9.02
CA THR A 68 -8.51 -8.71 10.40
C THR A 68 -7.27 -8.69 11.28
N GLY A 69 -7.09 -7.63 12.04
CA GLY A 69 -5.96 -7.49 12.94
C GLY A 69 -4.72 -6.88 12.31
N TYR A 70 -4.74 -6.67 11.01
CA TYR A 70 -3.63 -5.99 10.34
C TYR A 70 -3.71 -4.49 10.59
N ARG A 71 -2.58 -3.83 10.41
CA ARG A 71 -2.54 -2.37 10.47
C ARG A 71 -2.65 -1.81 9.05
N GLY A 72 -3.25 -0.62 8.94
CA GLY A 72 -3.33 0.09 7.68
C GLY A 72 -2.69 1.46 7.80
N PHE A 73 -1.96 1.88 6.78
CA PHE A 73 -1.32 3.18 6.74
C PHE A 73 -1.35 3.71 5.30
N ASN A 74 -1.77 4.97 5.16
CA ASN A 74 -1.87 5.56 3.82
C ASN A 74 -0.49 5.80 3.23
N VAL A 75 -0.37 5.53 1.94
CA VAL A 75 0.84 5.89 1.19
C VAL A 75 1.05 7.39 1.29
N PHE A 76 2.29 7.83 1.30
CA PHE A 76 2.62 9.26 1.40
C PHE A 76 2.01 10.05 0.23
N GLU A 77 1.65 11.29 0.53
CA GLU A 77 1.06 12.16 -0.48
C GLU A 77 2.00 12.36 -1.66
N PRO A 78 1.46 12.51 -2.88
CA PRO A 78 0.05 12.70 -3.20
C PRO A 78 -0.74 11.40 -3.42
N PHE A 79 -0.24 10.28 -2.94
CA PHE A 79 -0.85 8.97 -3.19
C PHE A 79 -1.61 8.44 -1.96
N GLY A 80 -2.10 9.34 -1.11
CA GLY A 80 -2.75 8.98 0.14
C GLY A 80 -4.07 8.23 0.00
N ARG A 81 -4.62 8.15 -1.20
CA ARG A 81 -5.82 7.34 -1.42
C ARG A 81 -5.54 5.85 -1.39
N PHE A 82 -4.26 5.46 -1.51
CA PHE A 82 -3.84 4.07 -1.39
C PHE A 82 -3.42 3.79 0.03
N ARG A 83 -3.68 2.57 0.48
CA ARG A 83 -3.37 2.16 1.85
C ARG A 83 -2.59 0.87 1.83
N VAL A 84 -1.50 0.84 2.60
CA VAL A 84 -0.71 -0.37 2.82
C VAL A 84 -1.32 -1.10 4.00
N TYR A 85 -1.67 -2.37 3.82
CA TYR A 85 -2.08 -3.25 4.91
C TYR A 85 -0.91 -4.14 5.25
N TYR A 86 -0.50 -4.13 6.50
CA TYR A 86 0.72 -4.81 6.92
C TYR A 86 0.59 -5.38 8.32
N ARG A 87 1.49 -6.28 8.64
CA ARG A 87 1.64 -6.78 10.01
C ARG A 87 3.11 -7.03 10.27
N VAL A 88 3.47 -7.05 11.56
CA VAL A 88 4.83 -7.31 12.00
C VAL A 88 4.89 -8.74 12.52
N ILE A 89 5.84 -9.50 12.01
CA ILE A 89 6.10 -10.87 12.44
C ILE A 89 7.57 -10.96 12.78
N GLY A 90 7.89 -11.08 14.08
CA GLY A 90 9.29 -11.07 14.51
C GLY A 90 9.96 -9.76 14.13
N GLU A 91 11.03 -9.85 13.37
CA GLU A 91 11.79 -8.68 12.93
C GLU A 91 11.46 -8.29 11.49
N GLU A 92 10.31 -8.74 11.00
CA GLU A 92 9.90 -8.48 9.62
C GLU A 92 8.59 -7.72 9.58
N LEU A 93 8.52 -6.76 8.66
CA LEU A 93 7.27 -6.09 8.30
C LEU A 93 6.77 -6.74 7.01
N HIS A 94 5.63 -7.38 7.13
CA HIS A 94 4.99 -8.05 5.99
C HIS A 94 3.99 -7.08 5.37
N ALA A 95 4.31 -6.57 4.18
CA ALA A 95 3.39 -5.77 3.39
C ALA A 95 2.46 -6.75 2.68
N GLU A 96 1.21 -6.78 3.11
CA GLU A 96 0.26 -7.81 2.70
C GLU A 96 -0.59 -7.40 1.50
N ARG A 97 -1.07 -6.15 1.49
CA ARG A 97 -1.89 -5.64 0.39
C ARG A 97 -1.64 -4.15 0.21
N LEU A 98 -1.83 -3.68 -1.03
CA LEU A 98 -1.92 -2.25 -1.33
C LEU A 98 -3.25 -2.03 -2.04
N LEU A 99 -4.17 -1.29 -1.42
CA LEU A 99 -5.52 -1.13 -1.96
C LEU A 99 -5.94 0.32 -1.85
N GLU A 100 -6.89 0.73 -2.69
CA GLU A 100 -7.51 2.04 -2.51
C GLU A 100 -8.28 2.01 -1.20
N GLY A 101 -7.91 2.94 -0.31
CA GLY A 101 -8.43 2.94 1.05
C GLY A 101 -9.93 3.00 1.15
N HIS A 102 -10.57 3.78 0.27
CA HIS A 102 -12.02 3.97 0.37
C HIS A 102 -12.81 2.69 0.08
N ARG A 103 -12.27 1.74 -0.69
CA ARG A 103 -12.97 0.49 -0.96
C ARG A 103 -13.11 -0.36 0.30
N LEU A 104 -12.04 -0.45 1.08
CA LEU A 104 -12.07 -1.19 2.34
C LEU A 104 -12.62 -0.35 3.48
N ALA A 105 -12.40 0.98 3.43
CA ALA A 105 -12.95 1.88 4.43
C ALA A 105 -14.47 1.82 4.45
N ALA A 106 -15.10 1.69 3.29
CA ALA A 106 -16.56 1.56 3.21
C ALA A 106 -17.06 0.29 3.91
N SER A 107 -16.26 -0.78 3.92
CA SER A 107 -16.57 -2.01 4.64
C SER A 107 -16.20 -1.89 6.11
N ASP A 108 -15.11 -1.21 6.38
CA ASP A 108 -14.49 -1.07 7.68
C ASP A 108 -15.33 -0.19 8.62
N ASP A 109 -15.97 0.81 8.04
CA ASP A 109 -16.73 1.81 8.79
C ASP A 109 -18.17 1.37 9.13
N ARG A 110 -18.53 0.16 8.82
CA ARG A 110 -19.89 -0.36 9.07
C ARG A 110 -20.02 -1.12 10.38
#